data_19d1d3da2d0f09c7eace51156ee13d9b
#
_entry.id   19d1d3da2d0f09c7eace51156ee13d9b
#
_cell.length_a   1.000
_cell.length_b   1.000
_cell.length_c   1.000
_cell.angle_alpha   90.00
_cell.angle_beta   90.00
_cell.angle_gamma   90.00
#
_symmetry.space_group_name_H-M   'P 1'
#
loop_
_entity.id
_entity.type
_entity.pdbx_description
1 polymer ?
#
loop_
_entity_poly.entity_id
_entity_poly.type
_entity_poly.pdbx_seq_one_letter_code
_entity_poly.pdbx_strand_id
1 'polypeptide(L)'
;MRKLIIAGNWKLNNTSQEAIELVTLLKRGLNDVTDVDIVVCPVATALTDVKDVLNESNIGLGAQNVFWEDSGAFTGEISAPMLKDIGEEIIL
;
A
#
# COMPACT_ATOMS: atom_id res chain seq x y z
N MET A 1 -0.29 5.04 -25.45
CA MET A 1 0.86 4.32 -24.87
C MET A 1 0.52 3.85 -23.48
N ARG A 2 0.82 2.59 -23.16
CA ARG A 2 0.55 2.05 -21.84
C ARG A 2 1.63 2.50 -20.85
N LYS A 3 1.21 3.01 -19.70
CA LYS A 3 2.10 3.42 -18.63
C LYS A 3 2.53 2.20 -17.81
N LEU A 4 3.79 2.09 -17.47
CA LEU A 4 4.31 1.01 -16.65
C LEU A 4 3.98 1.24 -15.18
N ILE A 5 3.80 0.15 -14.44
CA ILE A 5 3.59 0.17 -13.00
C ILE A 5 4.79 -0.51 -12.34
N ILE A 6 5.39 0.18 -11.39
CA ILE A 6 6.46 -0.37 -10.56
C ILE A 6 5.87 -0.57 -9.17
N ALA A 7 5.70 -1.81 -8.76
CA ALA A 7 5.10 -2.16 -7.48
C ALA A 7 6.11 -2.81 -6.56
N GLY A 8 6.26 -2.27 -5.36
CA GLY A 8 7.13 -2.83 -4.33
C GLY A 8 6.34 -3.71 -3.37
N ASN A 9 6.52 -5.02 -3.45
CA ASN A 9 5.94 -5.94 -2.50
C ASN A 9 6.89 -6.11 -1.31
N TRP A 10 6.51 -5.53 -0.17
CA TRP A 10 7.37 -5.57 1.01
C TRP A 10 7.39 -6.92 1.72
N LYS A 11 6.42 -7.78 1.39
CA LYS A 11 6.32 -9.11 2.00
C LYS A 11 6.26 -9.01 3.52
N LEU A 12 6.93 -9.88 4.26
CA LEU A 12 6.91 -9.91 5.72
C LEU A 12 8.01 -9.02 6.29
N ASN A 13 7.96 -7.74 5.98
CA ASN A 13 8.97 -6.77 6.43
C ASN A 13 8.31 -5.48 6.89
N ASN A 14 9.00 -4.79 7.78
CA ASN A 14 8.69 -3.45 8.27
C ASN A 14 7.48 -3.39 9.21
N THR A 15 7.78 -2.94 10.42
CA THR A 15 6.76 -2.49 11.37
C THR A 15 6.14 -1.19 10.85
N SER A 16 5.06 -0.70 11.50
CA SER A 16 4.48 0.60 11.13
C SER A 16 5.51 1.72 11.19
N GLN A 17 6.34 1.77 12.22
CA GLN A 17 7.35 2.81 12.36
C GLN A 17 8.40 2.74 11.27
N GLU A 18 8.89 1.54 10.98
CA GLU A 18 9.85 1.34 9.88
C GLU A 18 9.25 1.69 8.53
N ALA A 19 7.96 1.36 8.34
CA ALA A 19 7.23 1.66 7.12
C ALA A 19 7.11 3.17 6.92
N ILE A 20 6.77 3.92 7.97
CA ILE A 20 6.67 5.38 7.92
C ILE A 20 8.01 5.99 7.49
N GLU A 21 9.10 5.53 8.09
CA GLU A 21 10.44 6.03 7.77
C GLU A 21 10.82 5.77 6.31
N LEU A 22 10.59 4.54 5.85
CA LEU A 22 10.91 4.16 4.48
C LEU A 22 10.09 4.95 3.47
N VAL A 23 8.79 5.05 3.68
CA VAL A 23 7.89 5.74 2.75
C VAL A 23 8.17 7.24 2.72
N THR A 24 8.55 7.83 3.85
CA THR A 24 8.94 9.24 3.90
C THR A 24 10.14 9.49 2.97
N LEU A 25 11.13 8.60 2.99
CA LEU A 25 12.30 8.70 2.11
C LEU A 25 11.93 8.48 0.65
N LEU A 26 11.06 7.50 0.37
CA LEU A 26 10.60 7.23 -0.99
C LEU A 26 9.83 8.41 -1.56
N LYS A 27 8.96 9.03 -0.75
CA LYS A 27 8.19 10.19 -1.16
C LYS A 27 9.10 11.34 -1.59
N ARG A 28 10.18 11.59 -0.86
CA ARG A 28 11.15 12.63 -1.19
C ARG A 28 11.95 12.28 -2.45
N GLY A 29 12.39 11.03 -2.56
CA GLY A 29 13.28 10.61 -3.65
C GLY A 29 12.59 10.42 -4.98
N LEU A 30 11.28 10.19 -4.98
CA LEU A 30 10.51 9.82 -6.17
C LEU A 30 9.48 10.87 -6.59
N ASN A 31 9.48 12.04 -5.98
CA ASN A 31 8.45 13.05 -6.26
C ASN A 31 8.51 13.61 -7.69
N ASP A 32 9.63 13.46 -8.38
CA ASP A 32 9.79 13.91 -9.76
C ASP A 32 9.50 12.82 -10.80
N VAL A 33 9.24 11.61 -10.35
CA VAL A 33 9.00 10.47 -11.26
C VAL A 33 7.55 10.47 -11.70
N THR A 34 7.31 10.71 -12.99
CA THR A 34 5.96 10.84 -13.54
C THR A 34 5.69 9.92 -14.74
N ASP A 35 6.70 9.25 -15.25
CA ASP A 35 6.57 8.40 -16.43
C ASP A 35 6.16 6.95 -16.12
N VAL A 36 6.10 6.60 -14.84
CA VAL A 36 5.61 5.30 -14.37
C VAL A 36 4.69 5.51 -13.17
N ASP A 37 3.81 4.55 -12.94
CA ASP A 37 3.02 4.51 -11.71
C ASP A 37 3.81 3.74 -10.66
N ILE A 38 3.92 4.32 -9.47
CA ILE A 38 4.66 3.72 -8.35
C ILE A 38 3.66 3.30 -7.28
N VAL A 39 3.77 2.05 -6.83
CA VAL A 39 2.89 1.49 -5.81
C VAL A 39 3.74 0.79 -4.75
N VAL A 40 3.42 1.01 -3.48
CA VAL A 40 4.03 0.27 -2.37
C VAL A 40 2.97 -0.62 -1.73
N CYS A 41 3.37 -1.85 -1.39
CA CYS A 41 2.46 -2.84 -0.81
C CYS A 41 3.01 -3.33 0.53
N PRO A 42 2.79 -2.56 1.61
CA PRO A 42 3.26 -2.93 2.95
C PRO A 42 2.38 -4.03 3.56
N VAL A 43 2.81 -4.55 4.71
CA VAL A 43 1.98 -5.48 5.49
C VAL A 43 0.72 -4.78 5.99
N ALA A 44 -0.32 -5.58 6.27
CA ALA A 44 -1.63 -5.04 6.64
C ALA A 44 -1.57 -4.10 7.84
N THR A 45 -0.74 -4.39 8.84
CA THR A 45 -0.65 -3.57 10.05
C THR A 45 -0.08 -2.18 9.82
N ALA A 46 0.59 -1.95 8.68
CA ALA A 46 1.20 -0.67 8.34
C ALA A 46 0.37 0.14 7.32
N LEU A 47 -0.70 -0.42 6.79
CA LEU A 47 -1.45 0.20 5.68
C LEU A 47 -1.96 1.59 6.02
N THR A 48 -2.62 1.77 7.16
CA THR A 48 -3.20 3.06 7.53
C THR A 48 -2.13 4.13 7.70
N ASP A 49 -1.04 3.80 8.39
CA ASP A 49 0.06 4.75 8.62
C ASP A 49 0.75 5.13 7.31
N VAL A 50 0.98 4.16 6.43
CA VAL A 50 1.57 4.43 5.12
C VAL A 50 0.63 5.29 4.27
N LYS A 51 -0.68 5.00 4.31
CA LYS A 51 -1.68 5.80 3.61
C LYS A 51 -1.58 7.28 4.00
N ASP A 52 -1.47 7.56 5.29
CA ASP A 52 -1.38 8.93 5.77
C ASP A 52 -0.12 9.64 5.27
N VAL A 53 1.02 8.95 5.25
CA VAL A 53 2.27 9.53 4.76
C VAL A 53 2.22 9.77 3.26
N LEU A 54 1.56 8.89 2.50
CA LEU A 54 1.47 8.99 1.03
C LEU A 54 0.47 10.03 0.56
N ASN A 55 -0.29 10.65 1.45
CA ASN A 55 -1.26 11.66 1.07
C ASN A 55 -0.58 12.77 0.27
N GLU A 56 -1.21 13.16 -0.85
CA GLU A 56 -0.69 14.18 -1.77
C GLU A 56 0.64 13.81 -2.43
N SER A 57 0.98 12.52 -2.50
CA SER A 57 2.16 12.05 -3.21
C SER A 57 1.79 11.40 -4.54
N ASN A 58 2.82 11.10 -5.35
CA ASN A 58 2.67 10.36 -6.59
C ASN A 58 2.79 8.84 -6.40
N ILE A 59 2.81 8.37 -5.15
CA ILE A 59 2.95 6.95 -4.83
C ILE A 59 1.60 6.40 -4.39
N GLY A 60 1.18 5.32 -5.04
CA GLY A 60 -0.05 4.61 -4.69
C GLY A 60 0.19 3.56 -3.62
N LEU A 61 -0.89 3.15 -2.97
CA LEU A 61 -0.86 2.15 -1.92
C LEU A 61 -1.55 0.88 -2.41
N GLY A 62 -0.92 -0.27 -2.21
CA GLY A 62 -1.48 -1.57 -2.53
C GLY A 62 -1.53 -2.47 -1.32
N ALA A 63 -2.49 -3.41 -1.30
CA ALA A 63 -2.55 -4.45 -0.29
C ALA A 63 -1.82 -5.69 -0.81
N GLN A 64 -1.19 -6.43 0.10
CA GLN A 64 -0.50 -7.67 -0.26
C GLN A 64 -1.47 -8.82 -0.49
N ASN A 65 -2.62 -8.78 0.18
CA ASN A 65 -3.59 -9.85 0.13
C ASN A 65 -4.99 -9.34 0.47
N VAL A 66 -6.00 -10.09 0.04
CA VAL A 66 -7.40 -9.87 0.42
C VAL A 66 -8.11 -11.21 0.42
N PHE A 67 -9.02 -11.40 1.37
CA PHE A 67 -9.86 -12.59 1.39
C PHE A 67 -11.13 -12.32 0.56
N TRP A 68 -11.68 -13.35 -0.05
CA TRP A 68 -12.80 -13.20 -0.99
C TRP A 68 -14.18 -13.03 -0.33
N GLU A 69 -14.28 -13.26 0.99
CA GLU A 69 -15.49 -13.01 1.74
C GLU A 69 -15.45 -11.64 2.41
N ASP A 70 -16.59 -10.97 2.48
CA ASP A 70 -16.66 -9.62 3.06
C ASP A 70 -16.61 -9.64 4.60
N SER A 71 -17.07 -10.72 5.21
CA SER A 71 -17.06 -10.89 6.65
C SER A 71 -17.23 -12.38 6.99
N GLY A 72 -17.01 -12.73 8.25
CA GLY A 72 -17.22 -14.10 8.71
C GLY A 72 -16.14 -14.60 9.64
N ALA A 73 -16.17 -15.91 9.88
CA ALA A 73 -15.27 -16.58 10.82
C ALA A 73 -13.97 -17.00 10.12
N PHE A 74 -13.23 -16.01 9.62
CA PHE A 74 -11.99 -16.22 8.88
C PHE A 74 -10.85 -15.52 9.59
N THR A 75 -10.38 -16.13 10.64
CA THR A 75 -9.34 -15.56 11.50
C THR A 75 -8.08 -15.23 10.71
N GLY A 76 -7.57 -14.02 10.89
CA GLY A 76 -6.34 -13.57 10.25
C GLY A 76 -6.52 -12.97 8.86
N GLU A 77 -7.72 -13.05 8.29
CA GLU A 77 -7.97 -12.55 6.95
C GLU A 77 -8.40 -11.08 6.95
N ILE A 78 -8.19 -10.42 5.81
CA ILE A 78 -8.56 -9.02 5.58
C ILE A 78 -9.55 -9.00 4.42
N SER A 79 -10.69 -8.32 4.60
CA SER A 79 -11.72 -8.24 3.56
C SER A 79 -11.56 -7.02 2.66
N ALA A 80 -12.19 -7.06 1.49
CA ALA A 80 -12.20 -5.93 0.57
C ALA A 80 -12.85 -4.67 1.20
N PRO A 81 -13.98 -4.75 1.91
CA PRO A 81 -14.54 -3.59 2.59
C PRO A 81 -13.59 -2.93 3.58
N MET A 82 -12.77 -3.71 4.29
CA MET A 82 -11.78 -3.17 5.22
C MET A 82 -10.71 -2.38 4.50
N LEU A 83 -10.26 -2.88 3.35
CA LEU A 83 -9.26 -2.18 2.54
C LEU A 83 -9.84 -0.93 1.90
N LYS A 84 -11.07 -0.99 1.42
CA LYS A 84 -11.76 0.16 0.83
C LYS A 84 -11.94 1.28 1.84
N ASP A 85 -12.20 0.94 3.10
CA ASP A 85 -12.38 1.90 4.17
C ASP A 85 -11.15 2.77 4.39
N ILE A 86 -9.96 2.21 4.24
CA ILE A 86 -8.70 2.97 4.36
C ILE A 86 -8.24 3.60 3.03
N GLY A 87 -9.04 3.49 1.98
CA GLY A 87 -8.74 4.09 0.68
C GLY A 87 -7.90 3.24 -0.24
N GLU A 88 -7.85 1.93 -0.01
CA GLU A 88 -7.07 0.98 -0.79
C GLU A 88 -7.76 0.68 -2.12
N GLU A 89 -7.04 0.77 -3.23
CA GLU A 89 -7.60 0.50 -4.56
C GLU A 89 -6.85 -0.59 -5.31
N ILE A 90 -5.65 -0.92 -4.88
CA ILE A 90 -4.79 -1.88 -5.56
C ILE A 90 -4.50 -3.05 -4.65
N ILE A 91 -4.62 -4.27 -5.18
CA ILE A 91 -4.30 -5.50 -4.48
C ILE A 91 -3.26 -6.25 -5.29
N LEU A 92 -2.22 -6.64 -4.62
CA LEU A 92 -1.12 -7.35 -5.26
C LEU A 92 -1.43 -8.85 -5.41
#